data_46ccb0d2e31d393b6ba101016f836983
#
_entry.id   46ccb0d2e31d393b6ba101016f836983
#
_cell.length_a   1.000
_cell.length_b   1.000
_cell.length_c   1.000
_cell.angle_alpha   90.00
_cell.angle_beta   90.00
_cell.angle_gamma   90.00
#
_symmetry.space_group_name_H-M   'P 1'
#
loop_
_entity.id
_entity.type
_entity.pdbx_description
1 polymer ?
#
loop_
_entity_poly.entity_id
_entity_poly.type
_entity_poly.pdbx_seq_one_letter_code
_entity_poly.pdbx_strand_id
1 'polypeptide(L)'
;LEDEDTIRRVLLGCSLTAALEVVGERWSFLILRGAFNGLGHFEQFQGALGIARNILANRLSRLVAHGIMERLPCADDRRKVEYRLTEKGAALMPTVVALRQWGERWAAVPMPCNTRLVDRRDGLPIGEVAVRAADGRKLEMDDMRWIVIEQDELDREGAGCPTDRAAAG
;
A
#
# COMPACT_ATOMS: atom_id res chain seq x y z
N LEU A 1 0.00 -6.11 -27.04
CA LEU A 1 1.38 -5.59 -26.95
C LEU A 1 2.24 -6.49 -27.80
N GLU A 2 2.54 -6.05 -29.06
CA GLU A 2 3.12 -6.94 -30.06
C GLU A 2 4.63 -6.74 -30.26
N ASP A 3 5.21 -5.66 -29.74
CA ASP A 3 6.64 -5.39 -29.88
C ASP A 3 7.30 -5.02 -28.54
N GLU A 4 8.61 -5.28 -28.43
CA GLU A 4 9.41 -5.10 -27.23
C GLU A 4 9.51 -3.63 -26.80
N ASP A 5 9.55 -2.70 -27.74
CA ASP A 5 9.64 -1.26 -27.46
C ASP A 5 8.33 -0.72 -26.87
N THR A 6 7.19 -1.20 -27.33
CA THR A 6 5.88 -0.89 -26.76
C THR A 6 5.75 -1.46 -25.34
N ILE A 7 6.14 -2.71 -25.13
CA ILE A 7 6.16 -3.33 -23.81
C ILE A 7 7.06 -2.52 -22.85
N ARG A 8 8.25 -2.14 -23.29
CA ARG A 8 9.19 -1.35 -22.50
C ARG A 8 8.63 0.01 -22.10
N ARG A 9 8.00 0.72 -23.04
CA ARG A 9 7.36 2.03 -22.76
C ARG A 9 6.22 1.89 -21.74
N VAL A 10 5.38 0.89 -21.90
CA VAL A 10 4.28 0.61 -20.97
C VAL A 10 4.80 0.26 -19.57
N LEU A 11 5.83 -0.56 -19.45
CA LEU A 11 6.40 -0.94 -18.16
C LEU A 11 7.10 0.24 -17.46
N LEU A 12 7.85 1.07 -18.19
CA LEU A 12 8.54 2.22 -17.61
C LEU A 12 7.60 3.37 -17.24
N GLY A 13 6.51 3.56 -17.99
CA GLY A 13 5.47 4.55 -17.70
C GLY A 13 4.40 4.05 -16.73
N CYS A 14 4.53 2.82 -16.23
CA CYS A 14 3.50 2.22 -15.39
C CYS A 14 3.44 2.87 -14.00
N SER A 15 2.25 3.18 -13.54
CA SER A 15 1.98 3.67 -12.17
C SER A 15 2.49 2.70 -11.09
N LEU A 16 2.59 1.40 -11.39
CA LEU A 16 3.18 0.41 -10.50
C LEU A 16 4.67 0.71 -10.24
N THR A 17 5.44 1.11 -11.26
CA THR A 17 6.85 1.48 -11.10
C THR A 17 6.97 2.64 -10.11
N ALA A 18 6.19 3.71 -10.30
CA ALA A 18 6.16 4.85 -9.38
C ALA A 18 5.73 4.46 -7.96
N ALA A 19 4.75 3.57 -7.82
CA ALA A 19 4.32 3.08 -6.51
C ALA A 19 5.44 2.28 -5.81
N LEU A 20 6.16 1.42 -6.55
CA LEU A 20 7.26 0.63 -5.99
C LEU A 20 8.46 1.49 -5.58
N GLU A 21 8.73 2.62 -6.24
CA GLU A 21 9.73 3.59 -5.79
C GLU A 21 9.41 4.14 -4.39
N VAL A 22 8.14 4.30 -4.08
CA VAL A 22 7.66 4.82 -2.79
C VAL A 22 7.64 3.73 -1.71
N VAL A 23 7.03 2.59 -1.98
CA VAL A 23 6.75 1.56 -0.97
C VAL A 23 7.40 0.20 -1.26
N GLY A 24 8.08 -0.01 -2.38
CA GLY A 24 8.57 -1.32 -2.84
C GLY A 24 9.65 -1.97 -1.97
N GLU A 25 10.05 -1.34 -0.91
CA GLU A 25 11.04 -1.87 0.02
C GLU A 25 10.41 -2.73 1.11
N ARG A 26 11.01 -3.87 1.42
CA ARG A 26 10.54 -4.80 2.46
C ARG A 26 10.11 -4.11 3.75
N TRP A 27 10.93 -3.19 4.25
CA TRP A 27 10.67 -2.53 5.53
C TRP A 27 9.49 -1.55 5.46
N SER A 28 9.24 -0.93 4.30
CA SER A 28 8.06 -0.07 4.11
C SER A 28 6.77 -0.86 4.31
N PHE A 29 6.63 -2.03 3.71
CA PHE A 29 5.47 -2.90 3.91
C PHE A 29 5.31 -3.40 5.36
N LEU A 30 6.42 -3.73 6.03
CA LEU A 30 6.35 -4.16 7.43
C LEU A 30 5.99 -3.01 8.38
N ILE A 31 6.46 -1.79 8.12
CA ILE A 31 6.06 -0.58 8.86
C ILE A 31 4.57 -0.30 8.64
N LEU A 32 4.08 -0.33 7.39
CA LEU A 32 2.67 -0.15 7.09
C LEU A 32 1.80 -1.18 7.82
N ARG A 33 2.19 -2.46 7.79
CA ARG A 33 1.50 -3.51 8.55
C ARG A 33 1.49 -3.21 10.05
N GLY A 34 2.61 -2.74 10.59
CA GLY A 34 2.71 -2.33 12.00
C GLY A 34 1.75 -1.19 12.33
N ALA A 35 1.70 -0.17 11.48
CA ALA A 35 0.78 0.97 11.62
C ALA A 35 -0.70 0.54 11.54
N PHE A 36 -1.06 -0.36 10.64
CA PHE A 36 -2.40 -0.95 10.57
C PHE A 36 -2.77 -1.73 11.85
N ASN A 37 -1.78 -2.24 12.58
CA ASN A 37 -1.97 -2.87 13.89
C ASN A 37 -1.87 -1.89 15.07
N GLY A 38 -1.83 -0.58 14.83
CA GLY A 38 -1.83 0.47 15.84
C GLY A 38 -0.46 0.89 16.36
N LEU A 39 0.65 0.44 15.75
CA LEU A 39 1.95 0.99 16.10
C LEU A 39 2.06 2.43 15.59
N GLY A 40 2.45 3.36 16.49
CA GLY A 40 2.56 4.77 16.15
C GLY A 40 3.89 5.40 16.61
N HIS A 41 4.67 4.74 17.46
CA HIS A 41 5.91 5.30 17.99
C HIS A 41 7.14 4.58 17.46
N PHE A 42 8.24 5.34 17.32
CA PHE A 42 9.50 4.83 16.79
C PHE A 42 9.98 3.57 17.52
N GLU A 43 9.95 3.60 18.84
CA GLU A 43 10.39 2.49 19.70
C GLU A 43 9.49 1.27 19.56
N GLN A 44 8.19 1.47 19.34
CA GLN A 44 7.24 0.39 19.08
C GLN A 44 7.56 -0.32 17.76
N PHE A 45 7.77 0.45 16.69
CA PHE A 45 8.19 -0.13 15.40
C PHE A 45 9.53 -0.84 15.53
N GLN A 46 10.51 -0.23 16.18
CA GLN A 46 11.83 -0.82 16.33
C GLN A 46 11.77 -2.15 17.07
N GLY A 47 11.07 -2.20 18.21
CA GLY A 47 10.92 -3.40 19.02
C GLY A 47 10.13 -4.50 18.31
N ALA A 48 9.00 -4.16 17.68
CA ALA A 48 8.13 -5.13 17.01
C ALA A 48 8.78 -5.73 15.75
N LEU A 49 9.56 -4.95 15.00
CA LEU A 49 10.12 -5.38 13.72
C LEU A 49 11.56 -5.88 13.82
N GLY A 50 12.26 -5.66 14.94
CA GLY A 50 13.68 -5.98 15.07
C GLY A 50 14.58 -5.26 14.05
N ILE A 51 14.16 -4.09 13.59
CA ILE A 51 14.83 -3.30 12.57
C ILE A 51 15.92 -2.41 13.16
N ALA A 52 17.04 -2.28 12.46
CA ALA A 52 18.10 -1.36 12.85
C ALA A 52 17.60 0.10 12.87
N ARG A 53 18.00 0.87 13.89
CA ARG A 53 17.52 2.24 14.15
C ARG A 53 17.66 3.18 12.94
N ASN A 54 18.81 3.14 12.27
CA ASN A 54 19.09 3.96 11.10
C ASN A 54 18.21 3.60 9.90
N ILE A 55 17.93 2.31 9.71
CA ILE A 55 17.06 1.84 8.63
C ILE A 55 15.61 2.29 8.90
N LEU A 56 15.12 2.09 10.14
CA LEU A 56 13.78 2.54 10.51
C LEU A 56 13.61 4.05 10.34
N ALA A 57 14.58 4.84 10.83
CA ALA A 57 14.54 6.30 10.69
C ALA A 57 14.46 6.74 9.22
N ASN A 58 15.29 6.13 8.37
CA ASN A 58 15.26 6.41 6.93
C ASN A 58 13.90 6.04 6.30
N ARG A 59 13.36 4.87 6.62
CA ARG A 59 12.07 4.42 6.05
C ARG A 59 10.89 5.28 6.51
N LEU A 60 10.80 5.58 7.81
CA LEU A 60 9.76 6.48 8.32
C LEU A 60 9.86 7.87 7.69
N SER A 61 11.08 8.42 7.55
CA SER A 61 11.28 9.71 6.88
C SER A 61 10.80 9.70 5.43
N ARG A 62 11.09 8.62 4.68
CA ARG A 62 10.61 8.48 3.29
C ARG A 62 9.10 8.35 3.21
N LEU A 63 8.48 7.53 4.08
CA LEU A 63 7.03 7.39 4.11
C LEU A 63 6.33 8.72 4.44
N VAL A 64 6.92 9.53 5.31
CA VAL A 64 6.43 10.89 5.61
C VAL A 64 6.63 11.82 4.40
N ALA A 65 7.81 11.82 3.78
CA ALA A 65 8.09 12.66 2.62
C ALA A 65 7.15 12.39 1.43
N HIS A 66 6.72 11.13 1.27
CA HIS A 66 5.75 10.73 0.24
C HIS A 66 4.28 10.87 0.67
N GLY A 67 4.02 11.43 1.86
CA GLY A 67 2.66 11.63 2.37
C GLY A 67 1.90 10.34 2.67
N ILE A 68 2.60 9.22 2.87
CA ILE A 68 2.01 7.92 3.28
C ILE A 68 1.74 7.92 4.79
N MET A 69 2.64 8.52 5.53
CA MET A 69 2.49 8.75 6.97
C MET A 69 2.69 10.22 7.28
N GLU A 70 2.13 10.66 8.38
CA GLU A 70 2.39 11.96 8.98
C GLU A 70 3.13 11.80 10.31
N ARG A 71 3.87 12.84 10.69
CA ARG A 71 4.65 12.88 11.92
C ARG A 71 4.08 13.97 12.81
N LEU A 72 3.48 13.59 13.93
CA LEU A 72 2.79 14.49 14.84
C LEU A 72 3.47 14.54 16.20
N PRO A 73 3.54 15.71 16.88
CA PRO A 73 3.92 15.75 18.28
C PRO A 73 2.84 15.10 19.14
N CYS A 74 3.23 14.31 20.16
CA CYS A 74 2.26 13.75 21.08
C CYS A 74 1.61 14.85 21.93
N ALA A 75 0.33 14.71 22.22
CA ALA A 75 -0.42 15.68 23.02
C ALA A 75 0.14 15.80 24.46
N ASP A 76 0.56 14.66 25.03
CA ASP A 76 1.02 14.58 26.42
C ASP A 76 2.51 14.92 26.60
N ASP A 77 3.32 14.77 25.55
CA ASP A 77 4.75 15.09 25.59
C ASP A 77 5.23 15.50 24.19
N ARG A 78 5.44 16.79 23.97
CA ARG A 78 5.90 17.35 22.69
C ARG A 78 7.27 16.86 22.23
N ARG A 79 8.05 16.22 23.11
CA ARG A 79 9.33 15.60 22.75
C ARG A 79 9.13 14.22 22.11
N LYS A 80 7.97 13.60 22.34
CA LYS A 80 7.57 12.35 21.69
C LYS A 80 6.86 12.62 20.39
N VAL A 81 7.07 11.72 19.44
CA VAL A 81 6.52 11.79 18.10
C VAL A 81 5.69 10.56 17.84
N GLU A 82 4.52 10.79 17.26
CA GLU A 82 3.64 9.77 16.75
C GLU A 82 3.65 9.79 15.22
N TYR A 83 3.72 8.62 14.62
CA TYR A 83 3.57 8.40 13.18
C TYR A 83 2.18 7.81 12.94
N ARG A 84 1.38 8.47 12.11
CA ARG A 84 0.04 8.03 11.74
C ARG A 84 -0.04 7.83 10.24
N LEU A 85 -0.89 6.90 9.81
CA LEU A 85 -1.22 6.76 8.39
C LEU A 85 -2.08 7.95 7.95
N THR A 86 -1.75 8.50 6.80
CA THR A 86 -2.65 9.42 6.08
C THR A 86 -3.73 8.61 5.36
N GLU A 87 -4.69 9.29 4.75
CA GLU A 87 -5.68 8.65 3.86
C GLU A 87 -4.97 7.90 2.72
N LYS A 88 -3.95 8.51 2.10
CA LYS A 88 -3.09 7.89 1.08
C LYS A 88 -2.41 6.62 1.60
N GLY A 89 -1.91 6.64 2.84
CA GLY A 89 -1.30 5.46 3.46
C GLY A 89 -2.32 4.37 3.78
N ALA A 90 -3.51 4.75 4.26
CA ALA A 90 -4.60 3.81 4.53
C ALA A 90 -5.10 3.10 3.26
N ALA A 91 -5.08 3.78 2.11
CA ALA A 91 -5.43 3.22 0.81
C ALA A 91 -4.52 2.05 0.36
N LEU A 92 -3.33 1.88 0.97
CA LEU A 92 -2.45 0.72 0.73
C LEU A 92 -2.88 -0.56 1.46
N MET A 93 -3.89 -0.50 2.35
CA MET A 93 -4.36 -1.66 3.12
C MET A 93 -4.69 -2.87 2.23
N PRO A 94 -5.48 -2.74 1.15
CA PRO A 94 -5.79 -3.88 0.28
C PRO A 94 -4.53 -4.54 -0.29
N THR A 95 -3.52 -3.75 -0.68
CA THR A 95 -2.25 -4.28 -1.21
C THR A 95 -1.49 -5.08 -0.15
N VAL A 96 -1.42 -4.58 1.09
CA VAL A 96 -0.77 -5.30 2.20
C VAL A 96 -1.50 -6.59 2.51
N VAL A 97 -2.84 -6.58 2.49
CA VAL A 97 -3.67 -7.77 2.73
C VAL A 97 -3.52 -8.79 1.60
N ALA A 98 -3.55 -8.35 0.33
CA ALA A 98 -3.34 -9.23 -0.82
C ALA A 98 -1.97 -9.92 -0.77
N LEU A 99 -0.91 -9.16 -0.49
CA LEU A 99 0.44 -9.71 -0.35
C LEU A 99 0.54 -10.70 0.83
N ARG A 100 -0.14 -10.41 1.94
CA ARG A 100 -0.22 -11.33 3.08
C ARG A 100 -0.93 -12.63 2.71
N GLN A 101 -2.10 -12.57 2.07
CA GLN A 101 -2.87 -13.73 1.65
C GLN A 101 -2.08 -14.59 0.65
N TRP A 102 -1.36 -13.95 -0.28
CA TRP A 102 -0.45 -14.64 -1.18
C TRP A 102 0.66 -15.36 -0.42
N GLY A 103 1.29 -14.67 0.56
CA GLY A 103 2.33 -15.25 1.40
C GLY A 103 1.85 -16.43 2.24
N GLU A 104 0.64 -16.36 2.80
CA GLU A 104 0.02 -17.44 3.57
C GLU A 104 -0.22 -18.71 2.71
N ARG A 105 -0.50 -18.51 1.42
CA ARG A 105 -0.81 -19.61 0.49
C ARG A 105 0.44 -20.23 -0.15
N TRP A 106 1.44 -19.41 -0.47
CA TRP A 106 2.52 -19.82 -1.37
C TRP A 106 3.92 -19.71 -0.78
N ALA A 107 4.15 -18.88 0.22
CA ALA A 107 5.45 -18.73 0.83
C ALA A 107 5.67 -19.77 1.93
N ALA A 108 6.85 -20.37 1.97
CA ALA A 108 7.25 -21.21 3.10
C ALA A 108 7.46 -20.30 4.33
N VAL A 109 6.54 -20.35 5.28
CA VAL A 109 6.64 -19.60 6.55
C VAL A 109 7.26 -20.53 7.60
N PRO A 110 8.35 -20.09 8.27
CA PRO A 110 9.03 -20.90 9.27
C PRO A 110 8.15 -21.25 10.48
N MET A 111 7.15 -20.40 10.76
CA MET A 111 6.16 -20.61 11.82
C MET A 111 4.75 -20.31 11.29
N PRO A 112 3.74 -21.12 11.65
CA PRO A 112 2.37 -20.83 11.27
C PRO A 112 1.93 -19.49 11.86
N CYS A 113 1.35 -18.65 10.99
CA CYS A 113 0.79 -17.37 11.42
C CYS A 113 -0.48 -17.66 12.25
N ASN A 114 -0.42 -17.43 13.56
CA ASN A 114 -1.55 -17.62 14.48
C ASN A 114 -2.46 -16.39 14.59
N THR A 115 -2.29 -15.40 13.72
CA THR A 115 -3.12 -14.19 13.66
C THR A 115 -4.04 -14.23 12.46
N ARG A 116 -5.28 -13.78 12.66
CA ARG A 116 -6.29 -13.68 11.61
C ARG A 116 -6.82 -12.25 11.53
N LEU A 117 -6.97 -11.74 10.31
CA LEU A 117 -7.64 -10.47 10.07
C LEU A 117 -9.15 -10.71 9.97
N VAL A 118 -9.92 -9.99 10.78
CA VAL A 118 -11.39 -10.18 10.90
C VAL A 118 -12.10 -8.84 10.75
N ASP A 119 -13.38 -8.88 10.34
CA ASP A 119 -14.27 -7.73 10.39
C ASP A 119 -14.58 -7.40 11.88
N ARG A 120 -14.49 -6.12 12.22
CA ARG A 120 -14.76 -5.66 13.60
C ARG A 120 -16.21 -5.80 14.02
N ARG A 121 -17.15 -5.87 13.07
CA ARG A 121 -18.59 -5.90 13.35
C ARG A 121 -19.05 -7.26 13.80
N ASP A 122 -18.53 -8.32 13.20
CA ASP A 122 -19.01 -9.69 13.42
C ASP A 122 -17.91 -10.67 13.84
N GLY A 123 -16.63 -10.25 13.81
CA GLY A 123 -15.49 -11.10 14.13
C GLY A 123 -15.17 -12.16 13.09
N LEU A 124 -15.86 -12.16 11.95
CA LEU A 124 -15.62 -13.13 10.89
C LEU A 124 -14.36 -12.81 10.10
N PRO A 125 -13.66 -13.82 9.56
CA PRO A 125 -12.51 -13.60 8.70
C PRO A 125 -12.87 -12.75 7.48
N ILE A 126 -12.02 -11.81 7.12
CA ILE A 126 -12.17 -11.09 5.86
C ILE A 126 -12.02 -12.04 4.66
N GLY A 127 -12.74 -11.73 3.58
CA GLY A 127 -12.66 -12.47 2.32
C GLY A 127 -11.31 -12.31 1.62
N GLU A 128 -11.15 -13.05 0.54
CA GLU A 128 -10.00 -12.94 -0.36
C GLU A 128 -10.00 -11.58 -1.07
N VAL A 129 -8.85 -10.93 -1.13
CA VAL A 129 -8.65 -9.76 -1.99
C VAL A 129 -8.54 -10.27 -3.43
N ALA A 130 -9.42 -9.80 -4.29
CA ALA A 130 -9.50 -10.22 -5.68
C ALA A 130 -9.73 -9.04 -6.62
N VAL A 131 -9.21 -9.13 -7.84
CA VAL A 131 -9.54 -8.20 -8.91
C VAL A 131 -10.99 -8.44 -9.36
N ARG A 132 -11.74 -7.35 -9.55
CA ARG A 132 -13.15 -7.42 -9.94
C ARG A 132 -13.43 -6.54 -11.14
N ALA A 133 -14.31 -7.00 -11.99
CA ALA A 133 -14.91 -6.20 -13.05
C ALA A 133 -15.84 -5.13 -12.44
N ALA A 134 -16.25 -4.17 -13.26
CA ALA A 134 -17.18 -3.11 -12.85
C ALA A 134 -18.56 -3.64 -12.37
N ASP A 135 -18.99 -4.80 -12.85
CA ASP A 135 -20.19 -5.51 -12.42
C ASP A 135 -20.00 -6.30 -11.10
N GLY A 136 -18.80 -6.28 -10.50
CA GLY A 136 -18.45 -6.98 -9.26
C GLY A 136 -17.97 -8.41 -9.44
N ARG A 137 -18.01 -8.99 -10.64
CA ARG A 137 -17.53 -10.34 -10.93
C ARG A 137 -16.02 -10.44 -10.68
N LYS A 138 -15.58 -11.52 -10.03
CA LYS A 138 -14.14 -11.82 -9.87
C LYS A 138 -13.53 -12.10 -11.25
N LEU A 139 -12.36 -11.52 -11.49
CA LEU A 139 -11.59 -11.72 -12.72
C LEU A 139 -10.40 -12.65 -12.44
N GLU A 140 -10.18 -13.60 -13.34
CA GLU A 140 -8.98 -14.40 -13.41
C GLU A 140 -8.00 -13.78 -14.44
N MET A 141 -6.78 -14.29 -14.52
CA MET A 141 -5.74 -13.68 -15.35
C MET A 141 -6.13 -13.61 -16.83
N ASP A 142 -6.79 -14.63 -17.34
CA ASP A 142 -7.23 -14.73 -18.73
C ASP A 142 -8.43 -13.83 -19.07
N ASP A 143 -9.11 -13.31 -18.03
CA ASP A 143 -10.21 -12.34 -18.21
C ASP A 143 -9.70 -10.90 -18.44
N MET A 144 -8.41 -10.66 -18.30
CA MET A 144 -7.82 -9.32 -18.32
C MET A 144 -6.79 -9.18 -19.43
N ARG A 145 -6.69 -7.98 -19.99
CA ARG A 145 -5.63 -7.61 -20.92
C ARG A 145 -5.20 -6.18 -20.72
N TRP A 146 -3.95 -5.89 -20.98
CA TRP A 146 -3.44 -4.53 -21.08
C TRP A 146 -3.76 -3.97 -22.48
N ILE A 147 -4.26 -2.75 -22.51
CA ILE A 147 -4.43 -1.97 -23.73
C ILE A 147 -3.61 -0.70 -23.64
N VAL A 148 -3.08 -0.24 -24.77
CA VAL A 148 -2.47 1.08 -24.88
C VAL A 148 -3.59 2.07 -25.14
N ILE A 149 -3.68 3.12 -24.35
CA ILE A 149 -4.66 4.21 -24.51
C ILE A 149 -3.91 5.35 -25.19
N GLU A 150 -4.50 5.95 -26.23
CA GLU A 150 -3.93 7.12 -26.89
C GLU A 150 -4.06 8.37 -26.00
N GLN A 151 -3.14 9.34 -26.16
CA GLN A 151 -3.09 10.53 -25.31
C GLN A 151 -4.40 11.31 -25.29
N ASP A 152 -5.08 11.40 -26.43
CA ASP A 152 -6.36 12.09 -26.56
C ASP A 152 -7.50 11.46 -25.74
N GLU A 153 -7.44 10.16 -25.45
CA GLU A 153 -8.37 9.46 -24.57
C GLU A 153 -8.03 9.72 -23.10
N LEU A 154 -6.74 9.71 -22.74
CA LEU A 154 -6.27 10.05 -21.39
C LEU A 154 -6.68 11.48 -20.99
N ASP A 155 -6.59 12.43 -21.91
CA ASP A 155 -6.98 13.82 -21.66
C ASP A 155 -8.49 13.97 -21.43
N ARG A 156 -9.30 13.13 -22.05
CA ARG A 156 -10.77 13.08 -21.84
C ARG A 156 -11.13 12.42 -20.50
N GLU A 157 -10.43 11.37 -20.10
CA GLU A 157 -10.64 10.67 -18.83
C GLU A 157 -10.05 11.45 -17.65
N GLY A 158 -8.93 12.15 -17.84
CA GLY A 158 -8.27 12.97 -16.81
C GLY A 158 -9.14 14.13 -16.30
N ALA A 159 -10.11 14.60 -17.09
CA ALA A 159 -11.12 15.56 -16.66
C ALA A 159 -12.12 14.98 -15.63
N GLY A 160 -12.12 13.67 -15.40
CA GLY A 160 -13.01 12.95 -14.48
C GLY A 160 -12.34 12.32 -13.27
N CYS A 161 -11.02 12.46 -13.10
CA CYS A 161 -10.31 11.85 -11.95
C CYS A 161 -10.53 12.66 -10.66
N PRO A 162 -10.97 12.04 -9.54
CA PRO A 162 -11.39 12.77 -8.32
C PRO A 162 -10.24 13.29 -7.45
N THR A 163 -9.05 13.48 -7.98
CA THR A 163 -7.88 13.97 -7.20
C THR A 163 -7.91 15.46 -6.86
N ASP A 164 -8.87 16.25 -7.35
CA ASP A 164 -8.91 17.71 -7.16
C ASP A 164 -9.91 18.19 -6.08
N ARG A 165 -10.49 17.30 -5.27
CA ARG A 165 -11.44 17.71 -4.21
C ARG A 165 -10.84 17.97 -2.83
N ALA A 166 -9.52 17.86 -2.64
CA ALA A 166 -8.88 18.03 -1.33
C ALA A 166 -8.11 19.37 -1.16
N ALA A 167 -8.22 20.32 -2.10
CA ALA A 167 -7.48 21.59 -2.02
C ALA A 167 -8.37 22.85 -1.88
N ALA A 168 -9.65 22.72 -1.57
CA ALA A 168 -10.53 23.85 -1.33
C ALA A 168 -11.46 23.58 -0.13
N GLY A 169 -10.99 23.89 1.09
CA GLY A 169 -11.78 23.84 2.32
C GLY A 169 -10.92 24.18 3.51
#